data_31a56ac589d14cbe595ec8364b7dc72a
#
_entry.id   31a56ac589d14cbe595ec8364b7dc72a
#
_cell.length_a   1.000
_cell.length_b   1.000
_cell.length_c   1.000
_cell.angle_alpha   90.00
_cell.angle_beta   90.00
_cell.angle_gamma   90.00
#
_symmetry.space_group_name_H-M   'P 1'
#
loop_
_entity.id
_entity.type
_entity.pdbx_description
1 polymer ?
#
loop_
_entity_poly.entity_id
_entity_poly.type
_entity_poly.pdbx_seq_one_letter_code
_entity_poly.pdbx_strand_id
1 'polypeptide(L)'
;NVTYTGNAFPHNYADAWDDDRGMMILEHGGDPKFINWPEMPRYITIKVSELLEDPDKYLKPKMYVRVTLDIKISYEEANFVRETFIDKYELRELQLIPEQVDNAQQPLVEVQKFDSVDQIVIKQLQGVDSEVYDKNVLTAIYNDLDVQNQ
;
A
#
# COMPACT_ATOMS: atom_id res chain seq x y z
N ASN A 1 16.00 11.96 36.79
CA ASN A 1 15.97 11.27 35.49
C ASN A 1 14.56 11.34 34.93
N VAL A 2 14.44 11.62 33.65
CA VAL A 2 13.16 11.60 32.93
C VAL A 2 13.21 10.41 31.98
N THR A 3 12.17 9.55 32.03
CA THR A 3 12.05 8.40 31.16
C THR A 3 10.89 8.64 30.19
N TYR A 4 11.18 8.60 28.88
CA TYR A 4 10.16 8.62 27.84
C TYR A 4 9.73 7.19 27.55
N THR A 5 8.44 6.92 27.66
CA THR A 5 7.88 5.57 27.41
C THR A 5 7.73 5.26 25.92
N GLY A 6 7.81 6.27 25.07
CA GLY A 6 7.55 6.11 23.62
C GLY A 6 6.10 5.77 23.30
N ASN A 7 5.86 5.34 22.07
CA ASN A 7 4.56 4.84 21.64
C ASN A 7 4.41 3.36 22.00
N ALA A 8 3.23 2.96 22.46
CA ALA A 8 2.97 1.58 22.85
C ALA A 8 2.97 0.59 21.67
N PHE A 9 2.77 1.09 20.44
CA PHE A 9 2.75 0.30 19.22
C PHE A 9 3.13 1.18 18.01
N PRO A 10 3.56 0.59 16.88
CA PRO A 10 3.81 1.30 15.64
C PRO A 10 2.53 1.98 15.11
N HIS A 11 2.66 3.21 14.60
CA HIS A 11 1.53 3.99 14.10
C HIS A 11 1.46 4.05 12.57
N ASN A 12 2.59 3.88 11.90
CA ASN A 12 2.69 3.99 10.46
C ASN A 12 3.96 3.31 9.93
N TYR A 13 4.20 3.42 8.64
CA TYR A 13 5.35 2.80 7.98
C TYR A 13 6.72 3.43 8.31
N ALA A 14 6.79 4.57 8.99
CA ALA A 14 8.05 5.07 9.53
C ALA A 14 8.55 4.22 10.70
N ASP A 15 7.63 3.52 11.37
CA ASP A 15 7.91 2.56 12.44
C ASP A 15 8.00 1.11 11.91
N ALA A 16 8.20 0.92 10.60
CA ALA A 16 8.30 -0.41 10.01
C ALA A 16 9.46 -1.20 10.63
N TRP A 17 9.20 -2.49 10.89
CA TRP A 17 10.14 -3.41 11.56
C TRP A 17 10.45 -3.11 13.03
N ASP A 18 9.80 -2.12 13.64
CA ASP A 18 9.94 -1.82 15.06
C ASP A 18 8.99 -2.70 15.88
N ASP A 19 9.45 -3.88 16.23
CA ASP A 19 8.72 -4.87 17.01
C ASP A 19 8.96 -4.74 18.53
N ASP A 20 9.86 -3.85 18.94
CA ASP A 20 10.24 -3.69 20.37
C ASP A 20 9.46 -2.56 21.04
N ARG A 21 8.13 -2.67 20.96
CA ARG A 21 7.19 -1.73 21.56
C ARG A 21 6.26 -2.38 22.55
N GLY A 22 5.75 -1.58 23.49
CA GLY A 22 4.90 -2.09 24.53
C GLY A 22 4.52 -1.03 25.55
N MET A 23 4.28 -1.45 26.76
CA MET A 23 3.84 -0.61 27.85
C MET A 23 4.84 -0.64 29.00
N MET A 24 4.94 0.48 29.69
CA MET A 24 5.76 0.58 30.90
C MET A 24 4.86 0.57 32.14
N ILE A 25 5.16 -0.31 33.06
CA ILE A 25 4.49 -0.34 34.39
C ILE A 25 5.45 0.26 35.40
N LEU A 26 4.97 1.26 36.14
CA LEU A 26 5.67 1.86 37.27
C LEU A 26 4.86 1.68 38.54
N GLU A 27 5.41 0.92 39.45
CA GLU A 27 4.87 0.82 40.80
C GLU A 27 5.48 1.93 41.70
N HIS A 28 4.69 2.44 42.67
CA HIS A 28 5.16 3.51 43.53
C HIS A 28 6.40 3.06 44.34
N GLY A 29 7.51 3.77 44.14
CA GLY A 29 8.80 3.44 44.78
C GLY A 29 9.57 2.29 44.16
N GLY A 30 9.09 1.71 43.05
CA GLY A 30 9.77 0.66 42.28
C GLY A 30 10.45 1.18 41.00
N ASP A 31 11.19 0.29 40.38
CA ASP A 31 11.78 0.53 39.06
C ASP A 31 10.75 0.30 37.96
N PRO A 32 10.81 1.05 36.83
CA PRO A 32 9.93 0.84 35.71
C PRO A 32 10.20 -0.52 35.04
N LYS A 33 9.10 -1.25 34.79
CA LYS A 33 9.13 -2.54 34.08
C LYS A 33 8.51 -2.36 32.70
N PHE A 34 9.25 -2.71 31.66
CA PHE A 34 8.73 -2.72 30.30
C PHE A 34 8.06 -4.04 29.98
N ILE A 35 6.85 -3.98 29.41
CA ILE A 35 6.09 -5.15 28.93
C ILE A 35 5.88 -4.98 27.44
N ASN A 36 6.49 -5.86 26.67
CA ASN A 36 6.30 -5.92 25.22
C ASN A 36 4.86 -6.37 24.91
N TRP A 37 4.27 -5.81 23.86
CA TRP A 37 2.94 -6.19 23.39
C TRP A 37 3.05 -7.05 22.13
N PRO A 38 3.02 -8.39 22.23
CA PRO A 38 3.26 -9.31 21.12
C PRO A 38 2.18 -9.27 20.03
N GLU A 39 0.97 -8.83 20.36
CA GLU A 39 -0.18 -8.75 19.44
C GLU A 39 -0.41 -7.33 18.89
N MET A 40 0.57 -6.45 19.02
CA MET A 40 0.45 -5.09 18.50
C MET A 40 0.33 -5.06 16.97
N PRO A 41 -0.28 -4.02 16.40
CA PRO A 41 -0.25 -3.79 14.97
C PRO A 41 1.19 -3.71 14.47
N ARG A 42 1.51 -4.40 13.37
CA ARG A 42 2.86 -4.39 12.80
C ARG A 42 2.85 -3.78 11.42
N TYR A 43 3.89 -3.03 11.14
CA TYR A 43 4.13 -2.42 9.84
C TYR A 43 5.44 -2.98 9.27
N ILE A 44 5.40 -3.41 8.03
CA ILE A 44 6.61 -3.81 7.31
C ILE A 44 6.67 -3.16 5.94
N THR A 45 7.90 -2.90 5.49
CA THR A 45 8.20 -2.52 4.10
C THR A 45 9.15 -3.56 3.54
N ILE A 46 8.80 -4.19 2.43
CA ILE A 46 9.55 -5.30 1.84
C ILE A 46 9.51 -5.20 0.31
N LYS A 47 10.51 -5.75 -0.36
CA LYS A 47 10.52 -5.87 -1.82
C LYS A 47 9.63 -7.02 -2.28
N VAL A 48 9.03 -6.89 -3.46
CA VAL A 48 8.16 -7.95 -3.98
C VAL A 48 8.96 -9.22 -4.27
N SER A 49 10.21 -9.11 -4.74
CA SER A 49 11.08 -10.26 -4.95
C SER A 49 11.32 -11.07 -3.67
N GLU A 50 11.64 -10.40 -2.56
CA GLU A 50 11.85 -11.04 -1.25
C GLU A 50 10.55 -11.63 -0.70
N LEU A 51 9.43 -10.93 -0.90
CA LEU A 51 8.12 -11.39 -0.43
C LEU A 51 7.67 -12.67 -1.15
N LEU A 52 7.91 -12.76 -2.46
CA LEU A 52 7.54 -13.94 -3.27
C LEU A 52 8.43 -15.15 -3.00
N GLU A 53 9.65 -14.93 -2.51
CA GLU A 53 10.59 -16.00 -2.19
C GLU A 53 10.15 -16.82 -0.96
N ASP A 54 9.75 -16.15 0.12
CA ASP A 54 9.26 -16.79 1.35
C ASP A 54 8.22 -15.90 2.07
N PRO A 55 6.96 -15.89 1.61
CA PRO A 55 5.91 -15.09 2.21
C PRO A 55 5.64 -15.44 3.68
N ASP A 56 5.72 -16.73 4.03
CA ASP A 56 5.37 -17.22 5.38
C ASP A 56 6.36 -16.72 6.45
N LYS A 57 7.57 -16.38 6.05
CA LYS A 57 8.58 -15.79 6.93
C LYS A 57 8.22 -14.37 7.36
N TYR A 58 7.64 -13.58 6.45
CA TYR A 58 7.41 -12.14 6.65
C TYR A 58 5.98 -11.79 7.04
N LEU A 59 5.00 -12.53 6.50
CA LEU A 59 3.60 -12.20 6.66
C LEU A 59 2.99 -12.90 7.89
N LYS A 60 2.30 -12.11 8.70
CA LYS A 60 1.54 -12.58 9.87
C LYS A 60 0.18 -11.90 9.90
N PRO A 61 -0.83 -12.49 10.54
CA PRO A 61 -2.15 -11.90 10.65
C PRO A 61 -2.13 -10.48 11.22
N LYS A 62 -3.04 -9.64 10.75
CA LYS A 62 -3.28 -8.26 11.22
C LYS A 62 -2.13 -7.28 10.93
N MET A 63 -1.20 -7.61 10.03
CA MET A 63 -0.13 -6.72 9.62
C MET A 63 -0.57 -5.71 8.56
N TYR A 64 0.15 -4.58 8.51
CA TYR A 64 0.14 -3.60 7.44
C TYR A 64 1.42 -3.77 6.63
N VAL A 65 1.28 -4.07 5.36
CA VAL A 65 2.40 -4.44 4.49
C VAL A 65 2.53 -3.45 3.33
N ARG A 66 3.71 -2.89 3.16
CA ARG A 66 4.07 -2.08 2.00
C ARG A 66 5.09 -2.84 1.18
N VAL A 67 4.73 -3.13 -0.06
CA VAL A 67 5.57 -3.89 -0.98
C VAL A 67 6.10 -2.98 -2.06
N THR A 68 7.42 -2.86 -2.15
CA THR A 68 8.09 -2.12 -3.22
C THR A 68 8.28 -3.04 -4.42
N LEU A 69 7.80 -2.59 -5.58
CA LEU A 69 7.89 -3.33 -6.84
C LEU A 69 9.29 -3.14 -7.43
N ASP A 70 10.20 -4.06 -7.17
CA ASP A 70 11.56 -4.10 -7.72
C ASP A 70 11.67 -4.97 -8.98
N ILE A 71 10.60 -5.64 -9.36
CA ILE A 71 10.45 -6.40 -10.60
C ILE A 71 9.23 -5.90 -11.38
N LYS A 72 9.26 -6.13 -12.71
CA LYS A 72 8.11 -5.80 -13.56
C LYS A 72 7.02 -6.84 -13.37
N ILE A 73 5.90 -6.43 -12.86
CA ILE A 73 4.67 -7.23 -12.79
C ILE A 73 3.54 -6.48 -13.48
N SER A 74 2.64 -7.21 -14.09
CA SER A 74 1.43 -6.63 -14.70
C SER A 74 0.46 -6.16 -13.61
N TYR A 75 -0.48 -5.30 -13.99
CA TYR A 75 -1.54 -4.87 -13.09
C TYR A 75 -2.40 -6.04 -12.57
N GLU A 76 -2.66 -7.02 -13.44
CA GLU A 76 -3.45 -8.21 -13.08
C GLU A 76 -2.71 -9.08 -12.07
N GLU A 77 -1.41 -9.32 -12.27
CA GLU A 77 -0.56 -10.04 -11.33
C GLU A 77 -0.46 -9.31 -9.99
N ALA A 78 -0.30 -7.99 -10.01
CA ALA A 78 -0.24 -7.17 -8.81
C ALA A 78 -1.54 -7.26 -7.99
N ASN A 79 -2.70 -7.16 -8.64
CA ASN A 79 -3.98 -7.31 -7.96
C ASN A 79 -4.17 -8.73 -7.43
N PHE A 80 -3.81 -9.75 -8.20
CA PHE A 80 -3.88 -11.13 -7.76
C PHE A 80 -3.02 -11.39 -6.51
N VAL A 81 -1.78 -10.91 -6.50
CA VAL A 81 -0.87 -11.00 -5.34
C VAL A 81 -1.49 -10.30 -4.14
N ARG A 82 -1.99 -9.08 -4.34
CA ARG A 82 -2.62 -8.30 -3.28
C ARG A 82 -3.80 -9.02 -2.64
N GLU A 83 -4.77 -9.44 -3.43
CA GLU A 83 -5.98 -10.10 -2.94
C GLU A 83 -5.65 -11.44 -2.28
N THR A 84 -4.83 -12.25 -2.95
CA THR A 84 -4.43 -13.57 -2.43
C THR A 84 -3.71 -13.47 -1.09
N PHE A 85 -2.81 -12.49 -0.92
CA PHE A 85 -2.04 -12.35 0.31
C PHE A 85 -2.86 -11.72 1.44
N ILE A 86 -3.73 -10.76 1.14
CA ILE A 86 -4.64 -10.22 2.14
C ILE A 86 -5.51 -11.33 2.73
N ASP A 87 -6.10 -12.15 1.89
CA ASP A 87 -7.00 -13.22 2.33
C ASP A 87 -6.24 -14.35 3.02
N LYS A 88 -5.15 -14.85 2.41
CA LYS A 88 -4.39 -15.99 2.94
C LYS A 88 -3.74 -15.69 4.30
N TYR A 89 -3.21 -14.48 4.48
CA TYR A 89 -2.47 -14.08 5.68
C TYR A 89 -3.28 -13.19 6.63
N GLU A 90 -4.57 -12.97 6.36
CA GLU A 90 -5.44 -12.10 7.16
C GLU A 90 -4.82 -10.72 7.41
N LEU A 91 -4.21 -10.14 6.37
CA LEU A 91 -3.56 -8.83 6.46
C LEU A 91 -4.62 -7.73 6.60
N ARG A 92 -4.29 -6.67 7.32
CA ARG A 92 -5.12 -5.46 7.37
C ARG A 92 -5.01 -4.63 6.12
N GLU A 93 -3.81 -4.58 5.56
CA GLU A 93 -3.53 -3.80 4.37
C GLU A 93 -2.31 -4.36 3.64
N LEU A 94 -2.35 -4.34 2.31
CA LEU A 94 -1.19 -4.56 1.46
C LEU A 94 -1.16 -3.48 0.38
N GLN A 95 -0.17 -2.59 0.45
CA GLN A 95 0.09 -1.53 -0.53
C GLN A 95 1.22 -1.95 -1.47
N LEU A 96 1.01 -1.82 -2.77
CA LEU A 96 2.05 -2.01 -3.78
C LEU A 96 2.55 -0.64 -4.24
N ILE A 97 3.85 -0.38 -4.10
CA ILE A 97 4.47 0.89 -4.46
C ILE A 97 5.57 0.66 -5.48
N PRO A 98 5.58 1.42 -6.59
CA PRO A 98 6.69 1.35 -7.53
C PRO A 98 8.01 1.72 -6.84
N GLU A 99 9.09 1.03 -7.18
CA GLU A 99 10.42 1.43 -6.71
C GLU A 99 10.74 2.83 -7.27
N GLN A 100 11.00 3.78 -6.38
CA GLN A 100 11.48 5.11 -6.80
C GLN A 100 12.94 4.96 -7.21
N VAL A 101 13.18 4.94 -8.50
CA VAL A 101 14.54 5.04 -9.03
C VAL A 101 14.94 6.50 -8.92
N ASP A 102 15.80 6.82 -7.95
CA ASP A 102 16.49 8.12 -7.86
C ASP A 102 17.46 8.26 -9.05
N ASN A 103 16.92 8.48 -10.23
CA ASN A 103 17.69 8.80 -11.43
C ASN A 103 17.32 10.20 -11.93
N ALA A 104 18.08 11.18 -11.47
CA ALA A 104 18.02 12.56 -11.97
C ALA A 104 18.46 12.72 -13.44
N GLN A 105 18.70 11.64 -14.21
CA GLN A 105 19.25 11.74 -15.58
C GLN A 105 18.88 10.61 -16.54
N GLN A 106 17.75 9.94 -16.43
CA GLN A 106 17.31 9.12 -17.56
C GLN A 106 15.88 9.51 -17.98
N PRO A 107 15.63 9.63 -19.32
CA PRO A 107 14.30 9.93 -19.81
C PRO A 107 13.40 8.75 -19.41
N LEU A 108 12.32 9.08 -18.77
CA LEU A 108 11.21 8.26 -18.34
C LEU A 108 10.99 7.07 -19.28
N VAL A 109 11.52 5.90 -18.88
CA VAL A 109 10.85 4.65 -19.23
C VAL A 109 9.46 4.80 -18.61
N GLU A 110 8.44 4.67 -19.42
CA GLU A 110 7.04 4.82 -19.04
C GLU A 110 6.78 4.17 -17.68
N VAL A 111 6.88 4.97 -16.62
CA VAL A 111 6.12 4.72 -15.42
C VAL A 111 4.69 4.65 -15.98
N GLN A 112 4.07 3.50 -15.95
CA GLN A 112 2.63 3.42 -16.15
C GLN A 112 2.05 4.36 -15.09
N LYS A 113 1.85 5.61 -15.50
CA LYS A 113 0.99 6.53 -14.78
C LYS A 113 -0.27 5.72 -14.60
N PHE A 114 -0.62 5.41 -13.35
CA PHE A 114 -1.97 4.96 -13.09
C PHE A 114 -2.83 5.98 -13.81
N ASP A 115 -3.49 5.52 -14.87
CA ASP A 115 -4.36 6.37 -15.68
C ASP A 115 -5.21 7.12 -14.67
N SER A 116 -5.31 8.44 -14.75
CA SER A 116 -6.21 9.18 -13.87
C SER A 116 -7.59 8.55 -14.02
N VAL A 117 -8.44 8.69 -13.02
CA VAL A 117 -9.83 8.17 -13.09
C VAL A 117 -10.46 8.54 -14.43
N ASP A 118 -10.20 9.77 -14.90
CA ASP A 118 -10.69 10.27 -16.19
C ASP A 118 -10.14 9.48 -17.38
N GLN A 119 -8.85 9.14 -17.37
CA GLN A 119 -8.26 8.33 -18.44
C GLN A 119 -8.81 6.91 -18.46
N ILE A 120 -9.08 6.32 -17.29
CA ILE A 120 -9.71 5.00 -17.18
C ILE A 120 -11.14 5.07 -17.75
N VAL A 121 -11.93 6.08 -17.34
CA VAL A 121 -13.30 6.26 -17.82
C VAL A 121 -13.33 6.47 -19.33
N ILE A 122 -12.48 7.36 -19.85
CA ILE A 122 -12.41 7.64 -21.30
C ILE A 122 -12.01 6.36 -22.07
N LYS A 123 -11.06 5.59 -21.58
CA LYS A 123 -10.68 4.31 -22.19
C LYS A 123 -11.83 3.31 -22.21
N GLN A 124 -12.59 3.22 -21.13
CA GLN A 124 -13.76 2.35 -21.06
C GLN A 124 -14.87 2.82 -22.01
N LEU A 125 -15.14 4.13 -22.08
CA LEU A 125 -16.11 4.71 -23.01
C LEU A 125 -15.74 4.47 -24.47
N GLN A 126 -14.45 4.53 -24.81
CA GLN A 126 -13.95 4.21 -26.16
C GLN A 126 -14.04 2.72 -26.50
N GLY A 127 -14.04 1.85 -25.50
CA GLY A 127 -14.22 0.40 -25.65
C GLY A 127 -15.69 -0.04 -25.75
N VAL A 128 -16.66 0.87 -25.57
CA VAL A 128 -18.08 0.53 -25.71
C VAL A 128 -18.40 0.25 -27.19
N ASP A 129 -18.77 -0.98 -27.48
CA ASP A 129 -19.28 -1.40 -28.78
C ASP A 129 -20.81 -1.60 -28.66
N SER A 130 -21.56 -0.59 -29.09
CA SER A 130 -23.02 -0.58 -28.98
C SER A 130 -23.65 0.04 -30.22
N GLU A 131 -24.67 -0.61 -30.76
CA GLU A 131 -25.47 -0.05 -31.85
C GLU A 131 -26.39 1.12 -31.41
N VAL A 132 -26.56 1.31 -30.10
CA VAL A 132 -27.49 2.30 -29.53
C VAL A 132 -26.75 3.58 -29.10
N TYR A 133 -25.50 3.46 -28.68
CA TYR A 133 -24.73 4.59 -28.12
C TYR A 133 -23.46 4.87 -28.93
N ASP A 134 -23.32 6.14 -29.36
CA ASP A 134 -22.09 6.61 -30.00
C ASP A 134 -21.05 6.96 -28.93
N LYS A 135 -19.91 6.27 -28.97
CA LYS A 135 -18.79 6.47 -28.04
C LYS A 135 -18.23 7.91 -28.05
N ASN A 136 -18.29 8.60 -29.18
CA ASN A 136 -17.84 9.99 -29.26
C ASN A 136 -18.78 10.94 -28.51
N VAL A 137 -20.09 10.67 -28.59
CA VAL A 137 -21.11 11.42 -27.85
C VAL A 137 -20.96 11.15 -26.36
N LEU A 138 -20.75 9.92 -25.95
CA LEU A 138 -20.54 9.57 -24.53
C LEU A 138 -19.27 10.23 -23.96
N THR A 139 -18.18 10.26 -24.71
CA THR A 139 -16.94 10.93 -24.32
C THR A 139 -17.14 12.46 -24.23
N ALA A 140 -17.88 13.06 -25.15
CA ALA A 140 -18.18 14.47 -25.11
C ALA A 140 -19.03 14.85 -23.89
N ILE A 141 -20.07 14.07 -23.58
CA ILE A 141 -20.90 14.26 -22.38
C ILE A 141 -20.05 14.15 -21.12
N TYR A 142 -19.17 13.16 -21.03
CA TYR A 142 -18.30 12.98 -19.86
C TYR A 142 -17.40 14.20 -19.63
N ASN A 143 -16.76 14.69 -20.68
CA ASN A 143 -15.91 15.88 -20.61
C ASN A 143 -16.68 17.16 -20.23
N ASP A 144 -17.95 17.25 -20.64
CA ASP A 144 -18.81 18.40 -20.32
C ASP A 144 -19.26 18.39 -18.84
N LEU A 145 -19.41 17.19 -18.25
CA LEU A 145 -19.73 17.04 -16.83
C LEU A 145 -18.59 17.49 -15.90
N ASP A 146 -17.35 17.30 -16.30
CA ASP A 146 -16.17 17.66 -15.49
C ASP A 146 -15.95 19.19 -15.44
N VAL A 147 -16.34 19.91 -16.49
CA VAL A 147 -16.26 21.38 -16.56
C VAL A 147 -17.25 22.07 -15.62
N GLN A 148 -18.32 21.40 -15.20
CA GLN A 148 -19.35 21.99 -14.32
C GLN A 148 -19.05 21.83 -12.81
N ASN A 149 -18.01 21.09 -12.45
CA ASN A 149 -17.63 20.78 -11.05
C ASN A 149 -16.36 21.52 -10.56
N GLN A 150 -15.86 22.52 -11.31
CA GLN A 150 -14.74 23.38 -10.89
C GLN A 150 -15.19 24.72 -10.33
#